data_69bd9a36e2c227bd322aae7c10bfb490
#
_entry.id   69bd9a36e2c227bd322aae7c10bfb490
#
_cell.length_a   1.000
_cell.length_b   1.000
_cell.length_c   1.000
_cell.angle_alpha   90.00
_cell.angle_beta   90.00
_cell.angle_gamma   90.00
#
_symmetry.space_group_name_H-M   'P 1'
#
loop_
_entity.id
_entity.type
_entity.pdbx_description
1 polymer ?
#
loop_
_entity_poly.entity_id
_entity_poly.type
_entity_poly.pdbx_seq_one_letter_code
_entity_poly.pdbx_strand_id
1 'polypeptide(L)'
;MKMNKKGFTLIELMIVVAIIGILAAIAIPKFANLINKSKEGATKGALSTVRSAIQIYYGDNEGWFPTEAASLTSLTTDGKYLNSIPMAKLPTRHSDSLAIVNTLGDAGGWMYYNAHATTADAATWGTFVVNCSHMDIAGTSQWTAY
;
A
#
# COMPACT_ATOMS: atom_id res chain seq x y z
N MET A 1 18.62 44.79 40.57
CA MET A 1 18.42 43.35 40.90
C MET A 1 19.31 42.55 39.96
N LYS A 2 20.44 41.94 40.43
CA LYS A 2 21.31 41.09 39.57
C LYS A 2 20.68 39.71 39.51
N MET A 3 20.14 39.34 38.38
CA MET A 3 19.66 37.96 38.10
C MET A 3 20.90 37.06 38.04
N ASN A 4 21.01 36.11 38.93
CA ASN A 4 22.04 35.09 38.96
C ASN A 4 21.76 34.08 37.84
N LYS A 5 22.41 34.23 36.68
CA LYS A 5 22.25 33.28 35.57
C LYS A 5 23.06 32.02 35.88
N LYS A 6 22.39 30.97 36.34
CA LYS A 6 22.98 29.63 36.44
C LYS A 6 23.18 29.06 35.03
N GLY A 7 24.43 28.80 34.67
CA GLY A 7 24.75 28.12 33.41
C GLY A 7 24.65 26.60 33.54
N PHE A 8 24.44 25.92 32.44
CA PHE A 8 24.48 24.45 32.34
C PHE A 8 25.92 23.96 32.45
N THR A 9 26.14 22.86 33.16
CA THR A 9 27.46 22.23 33.21
C THR A 9 27.67 21.34 32.00
N LEU A 10 28.92 21.16 31.58
CA LEU A 10 29.30 20.30 30.45
C LEU A 10 28.86 18.85 30.71
N ILE A 11 28.95 18.38 31.95
CA ILE A 11 28.56 17.00 32.30
C ILE A 11 27.05 16.76 32.23
N GLU A 12 26.23 17.74 32.61
CA GLU A 12 24.76 17.67 32.46
C GLU A 12 24.37 17.53 30.97
N LEU A 13 25.04 18.28 30.08
CA LEU A 13 24.80 18.16 28.66
C LEU A 13 25.24 16.78 28.11
N MET A 14 26.41 16.29 28.54
CA MET A 14 26.91 14.98 28.10
C MET A 14 25.98 13.83 28.50
N ILE A 15 25.46 13.85 29.73
CA ILE A 15 24.54 12.81 30.19
C ILE A 15 23.23 12.84 29.38
N VAL A 16 22.68 14.02 29.10
CA VAL A 16 21.45 14.17 28.33
C VAL A 16 21.63 13.64 26.89
N VAL A 17 22.71 13.99 26.23
CA VAL A 17 23.00 13.49 24.88
C VAL A 17 23.22 11.98 24.86
N ALA A 18 23.89 11.43 25.88
CA ALA A 18 24.09 9.99 26.01
C ALA A 18 22.74 9.25 26.16
N ILE A 19 21.83 9.73 26.99
CA ILE A 19 20.49 9.13 27.19
C ILE A 19 19.68 9.22 25.89
N ILE A 20 19.65 10.38 25.23
CA ILE A 20 18.94 10.55 23.96
C ILE A 20 19.51 9.60 22.89
N GLY A 21 20.82 9.43 22.83
CA GLY A 21 21.48 8.52 21.90
C GLY A 21 21.04 7.07 22.09
N ILE A 22 20.98 6.60 23.33
CA ILE A 22 20.53 5.25 23.65
C ILE A 22 19.04 5.05 23.29
N LEU A 23 18.19 6.00 23.65
CA LEU A 23 16.77 5.94 23.33
C LEU A 23 16.52 5.96 21.81
N ALA A 24 17.23 6.82 21.08
CA ALA A 24 17.14 6.90 19.63
C ALA A 24 17.59 5.61 18.95
N ALA A 25 18.66 4.99 19.41
CA ALA A 25 19.14 3.71 18.87
C ALA A 25 18.09 2.58 18.93
N ILE A 26 17.24 2.58 19.94
CA ILE A 26 16.16 1.59 20.08
C ILE A 26 14.90 2.03 19.34
N ALA A 27 14.59 3.33 19.34
CA ALA A 27 13.34 3.84 18.78
C ALA A 27 13.31 3.84 17.25
N ILE A 28 14.41 4.24 16.59
CA ILE A 28 14.48 4.38 15.14
C ILE A 28 14.10 3.08 14.39
N PRO A 29 14.69 1.89 14.71
CA PRO A 29 14.33 0.66 14.00
C PRO A 29 12.88 0.23 14.25
N LYS A 30 12.34 0.49 15.45
CA LYS A 30 10.93 0.21 15.75
C LYS A 30 9.98 1.09 14.93
N PHE A 31 10.29 2.37 14.79
CA PHE A 31 9.49 3.28 13.96
C PHE A 31 9.52 2.88 12.48
N ALA A 32 10.66 2.49 11.93
CA ALA A 32 10.76 2.02 10.56
C ALA A 32 9.84 0.81 10.32
N ASN A 33 9.82 -0.16 11.23
CA ASN A 33 8.94 -1.32 11.15
C ASN A 33 7.45 -0.94 11.25
N LEU A 34 7.09 0.03 12.09
CA LEU A 34 5.71 0.51 12.20
C LEU A 34 5.25 1.22 10.93
N ILE A 35 6.10 2.04 10.31
CA ILE A 35 5.82 2.69 9.03
C ILE A 35 5.57 1.63 7.94
N ASN A 36 6.41 0.61 7.88
CA ASN A 36 6.24 -0.48 6.91
C ASN A 36 4.92 -1.23 7.11
N LYS A 37 4.55 -1.57 8.35
CA LYS A 37 3.25 -2.19 8.67
C LYS A 37 2.07 -1.28 8.31
N SER A 38 2.20 0.03 8.53
CA SER A 38 1.18 1.00 8.15
C SER A 38 0.98 1.05 6.63
N LYS A 39 2.07 1.05 5.85
CA LYS A 39 2.01 0.97 4.38
C LYS A 39 1.32 -0.30 3.90
N GLU A 40 1.65 -1.43 4.51
CA GLU A 40 0.99 -2.72 4.22
C GLU A 40 -0.51 -2.65 4.49
N GLY A 41 -0.91 -2.16 5.67
CA GLY A 41 -2.33 -1.97 6.01
C GLY A 41 -3.05 -1.05 5.03
N ALA A 42 -2.40 0.04 4.61
CA ALA A 42 -2.94 0.95 3.62
C ALA A 42 -3.16 0.27 2.26
N THR A 43 -2.24 -0.59 1.82
CA THR A 43 -2.39 -1.34 0.56
C THR A 43 -3.52 -2.37 0.62
N LYS A 44 -3.66 -3.09 1.74
CA LYS A 44 -4.78 -4.02 1.95
C LYS A 44 -6.13 -3.30 1.96
N GLY A 45 -6.21 -2.13 2.61
CA GLY A 45 -7.40 -1.28 2.56
C GLY A 45 -7.71 -0.75 1.15
N ALA A 46 -6.69 -0.29 0.43
CA ALA A 46 -6.82 0.15 -0.94
C ALA A 46 -7.32 -0.97 -1.87
N LEU A 47 -6.78 -2.19 -1.72
CA LEU A 47 -7.21 -3.37 -2.45
C LEU A 47 -8.71 -3.65 -2.24
N SER A 48 -9.14 -3.64 -0.99
CA SER A 48 -10.56 -3.85 -0.64
C SER A 48 -11.46 -2.77 -1.25
N THR A 49 -11.03 -1.50 -1.22
CA THR A 49 -11.78 -0.37 -1.78
C THR A 49 -11.97 -0.52 -3.29
N VAL A 50 -10.91 -0.86 -4.03
CA VAL A 50 -11.00 -1.03 -5.49
C VAL A 50 -11.86 -2.24 -5.83
N ARG A 51 -11.73 -3.36 -5.12
CA ARG A 51 -12.57 -4.54 -5.31
C ARG A 51 -14.06 -4.23 -5.09
N SER A 52 -14.38 -3.46 -4.06
CA SER A 52 -15.77 -3.03 -3.82
C SER A 52 -16.30 -2.17 -4.96
N ALA A 53 -15.50 -1.26 -5.49
CA ALA A 53 -15.88 -0.43 -6.62
C ALA A 53 -16.09 -1.27 -7.90
N ILE A 54 -15.24 -2.27 -8.16
CA ILE A 54 -15.40 -3.21 -9.27
C ILE A 54 -16.71 -4.00 -9.15
N GLN A 55 -17.09 -4.44 -7.94
CA GLN A 55 -18.35 -5.16 -7.73
C GLN A 55 -19.58 -4.26 -7.91
N ILE A 56 -19.50 -2.99 -7.49
CA ILE A 56 -20.60 -2.03 -7.72
C ILE A 56 -20.73 -1.77 -9.23
N TYR A 57 -19.59 -1.56 -9.92
CA TYR A 57 -19.58 -1.40 -11.38
C TYR A 57 -20.22 -2.61 -12.08
N TYR A 58 -19.88 -3.83 -11.69
CA TYR A 58 -20.45 -5.07 -12.21
C TYR A 58 -21.97 -5.12 -12.04
N GLY A 59 -22.48 -4.74 -10.86
CA GLY A 59 -23.92 -4.67 -10.60
C GLY A 59 -24.65 -3.62 -11.46
N ASP A 60 -24.02 -2.45 -11.67
CA ASP A 60 -24.59 -1.35 -12.46
C ASP A 60 -24.54 -1.60 -13.98
N ASN A 61 -23.64 -2.46 -14.45
CA ASN A 61 -23.41 -2.74 -15.86
C ASN A 61 -23.85 -4.15 -16.27
N GLU A 62 -24.98 -4.63 -15.71
CA GLU A 62 -25.65 -5.87 -16.11
C GLU A 62 -24.74 -7.12 -16.09
N GLY A 63 -23.77 -7.16 -15.17
CA GLY A 63 -22.86 -8.29 -15.03
C GLY A 63 -21.60 -8.18 -15.90
N TRP A 64 -21.22 -6.99 -16.35
CA TRP A 64 -19.97 -6.75 -17.05
C TRP A 64 -18.94 -6.08 -16.17
N PHE A 65 -17.74 -6.64 -16.12
CA PHE A 65 -16.59 -6.02 -15.48
C PHE A 65 -15.91 -5.00 -16.40
N PRO A 66 -15.16 -4.03 -15.83
CA PRO A 66 -14.34 -3.11 -16.64
C PRO A 66 -13.42 -3.86 -17.61
N THR A 67 -13.35 -3.41 -18.84
CA THR A 67 -12.55 -4.05 -19.91
C THR A 67 -11.16 -3.41 -20.10
N GLU A 68 -10.91 -2.26 -19.47
CA GLU A 68 -9.62 -1.58 -19.58
C GLU A 68 -8.52 -2.33 -18.81
N ALA A 69 -7.43 -2.64 -19.51
CA ALA A 69 -6.33 -3.40 -18.94
C ALA A 69 -5.39 -2.59 -18.04
N ALA A 70 -5.25 -1.29 -18.29
CA ALA A 70 -4.13 -0.53 -17.74
C ALA A 70 -4.52 0.68 -16.87
N SER A 71 -5.78 1.06 -16.81
CA SER A 71 -6.16 2.33 -16.15
C SER A 71 -7.43 2.27 -15.31
N LEU A 72 -8.33 1.32 -15.56
CA LEU A 72 -9.65 1.24 -14.91
C LEU A 72 -10.38 2.60 -14.91
N THR A 73 -10.28 3.33 -16.03
CA THR A 73 -10.88 4.66 -16.16
C THR A 73 -12.39 4.64 -15.97
N SER A 74 -13.05 3.56 -16.36
CA SER A 74 -14.49 3.37 -16.12
C SER A 74 -14.89 3.46 -14.65
N LEU A 75 -13.98 3.12 -13.73
CA LEU A 75 -14.24 3.25 -12.28
C LEU A 75 -14.05 4.68 -11.78
N THR A 76 -13.24 5.49 -12.47
CA THR A 76 -12.87 6.84 -12.01
C THR A 76 -13.54 7.96 -12.79
N THR A 77 -14.21 7.65 -13.91
CA THR A 77 -14.95 8.62 -14.72
C THR A 77 -16.02 9.31 -13.86
N ASP A 78 -15.98 10.63 -13.84
CA ASP A 78 -16.88 11.49 -13.08
C ASP A 78 -16.92 11.20 -11.56
N GLY A 79 -15.96 10.43 -11.05
CA GLY A 79 -15.91 10.03 -9.64
C GLY A 79 -17.05 9.11 -9.20
N LYS A 80 -17.73 8.45 -10.15
CA LYS A 80 -18.94 7.65 -9.85
C LYS A 80 -18.68 6.51 -8.88
N TYR A 81 -17.60 5.76 -9.07
CA TYR A 81 -17.27 4.62 -8.19
C TYR A 81 -16.06 4.91 -7.30
N LEU A 82 -15.04 5.56 -7.87
CA LEU A 82 -13.82 5.97 -7.18
C LEU A 82 -13.37 7.35 -7.67
N ASN A 83 -12.87 8.19 -6.78
CA ASN A 83 -12.23 9.45 -7.19
C ASN A 83 -10.90 9.21 -7.92
N SER A 84 -10.15 8.20 -7.50
CA SER A 84 -8.89 7.78 -8.12
C SER A 84 -8.51 6.38 -7.66
N ILE A 85 -7.73 5.66 -8.47
CA ILE A 85 -7.13 4.40 -8.05
C ILE A 85 -6.02 4.70 -7.05
N PRO A 86 -6.03 4.09 -5.85
CA PRO A 86 -5.00 4.31 -4.85
C PRO A 86 -3.68 3.62 -5.21
N MET A 87 -2.56 4.15 -4.71
CA MET A 87 -1.24 3.52 -4.86
C MET A 87 -1.12 2.22 -4.05
N ALA A 88 -0.53 1.20 -4.66
CA ALA A 88 -0.01 0.04 -3.94
C ALA A 88 1.32 0.43 -3.27
N LYS A 89 1.40 0.23 -1.95
CA LYS A 89 2.59 0.51 -1.14
C LYS A 89 3.13 -0.82 -0.62
N LEU A 90 4.22 -1.28 -1.22
CA LEU A 90 4.83 -2.58 -0.94
C LEU A 90 6.20 -2.37 -0.26
N PRO A 91 6.21 -2.07 1.04
CA PRO A 91 7.43 -1.72 1.75
C PRO A 91 8.47 -2.83 1.64
N THR A 92 9.73 -2.45 1.50
CA THR A 92 10.91 -3.31 1.41
C THR A 92 11.07 -4.13 0.12
N ARG A 93 10.08 -4.18 -0.77
CA ARG A 93 10.11 -4.99 -2.00
C ARG A 93 10.07 -4.12 -3.26
N HIS A 94 9.07 -3.26 -3.35
CA HIS A 94 8.84 -2.40 -4.52
C HIS A 94 8.62 -0.96 -4.09
N SER A 95 8.88 -0.01 -4.98
CA SER A 95 8.46 1.37 -4.80
C SER A 95 6.94 1.49 -4.86
N ASP A 96 6.38 2.53 -4.23
CA ASP A 96 4.96 2.85 -4.30
C ASP A 96 4.57 3.05 -5.77
N SER A 97 3.51 2.36 -6.25
CA SER A 97 3.14 2.34 -7.67
C SER A 97 1.63 2.39 -7.89
N LEU A 98 1.22 3.13 -8.94
CA LEU A 98 -0.15 3.17 -9.45
C LEU A 98 -0.35 2.24 -10.66
N ALA A 99 0.72 1.61 -11.17
CA ALA A 99 0.66 0.81 -12.37
C ALA A 99 -0.38 -0.33 -12.22
N ILE A 100 -1.21 -0.50 -13.25
CA ILE A 100 -2.14 -1.61 -13.38
C ILE A 100 -1.70 -2.42 -14.59
N VAL A 101 -1.55 -3.71 -14.41
CA VAL A 101 -1.15 -4.65 -15.47
C VAL A 101 -2.15 -5.79 -15.53
N ASN A 102 -2.19 -6.52 -16.64
CA ASN A 102 -3.06 -7.69 -16.82
C ASN A 102 -2.33 -9.03 -16.64
N THR A 103 -1.03 -8.98 -16.41
CA THR A 103 -0.19 -10.17 -16.17
C THR A 103 0.68 -9.97 -14.95
N LEU A 104 0.90 -11.04 -14.19
CA LEU A 104 1.79 -11.00 -13.04
C LEU A 104 3.24 -10.78 -13.51
N GLY A 105 3.80 -9.62 -13.18
CA GLY A 105 5.17 -9.23 -13.56
C GLY A 105 6.08 -8.96 -12.38
N ASP A 106 5.57 -9.06 -11.14
CA ASP A 106 6.30 -8.82 -9.89
C ASP A 106 7.04 -7.46 -9.84
N ALA A 107 6.45 -6.45 -10.49
CA ALA A 107 7.00 -5.08 -10.54
C ALA A 107 6.39 -4.13 -9.49
N GLY A 108 5.50 -4.63 -8.65
CA GLY A 108 4.67 -3.81 -7.77
C GLY A 108 3.46 -3.22 -8.50
N GLY A 109 2.66 -2.40 -7.78
CA GLY A 109 1.39 -1.91 -8.31
C GLY A 109 0.27 -2.95 -8.22
N TRP A 110 -0.65 -2.89 -9.18
CA TRP A 110 -1.84 -3.71 -9.21
C TRP A 110 -1.87 -4.63 -10.42
N MET A 111 -2.57 -5.74 -10.32
CA MET A 111 -2.89 -6.61 -11.43
C MET A 111 -4.41 -6.75 -11.53
N TYR A 112 -4.93 -6.64 -12.75
CA TYR A 112 -6.35 -6.74 -13.02
C TYR A 112 -6.61 -7.67 -14.22
N TYR A 113 -7.40 -8.70 -14.00
CA TYR A 113 -7.81 -9.63 -15.05
C TYR A 113 -9.02 -9.10 -15.78
N ASN A 114 -8.79 -8.45 -16.92
CA ASN A 114 -9.83 -7.78 -17.72
C ASN A 114 -10.41 -8.64 -18.86
N ALA A 115 -9.84 -9.82 -19.11
CA ALA A 115 -10.24 -10.64 -20.25
C ALA A 115 -11.37 -11.61 -19.89
N HIS A 116 -12.45 -11.53 -20.63
CA HIS A 116 -13.53 -12.53 -20.67
C HIS A 116 -13.38 -13.33 -21.96
N ALA A 117 -12.36 -14.16 -22.07
CA ALA A 117 -12.00 -14.75 -23.35
C ALA A 117 -12.35 -16.25 -23.50
N THR A 118 -12.35 -17.02 -22.41
CA THR A 118 -12.60 -18.47 -22.47
C THR A 118 -13.23 -18.98 -21.18
N THR A 119 -13.77 -20.22 -21.19
CA THR A 119 -14.33 -20.87 -20.00
C THR A 119 -13.32 -21.07 -18.87
N ALA A 120 -12.01 -21.11 -19.18
CA ALA A 120 -10.94 -21.22 -18.20
C ALA A 120 -10.67 -19.87 -17.48
N ASP A 121 -10.89 -18.75 -18.16
CA ASP A 121 -10.61 -17.41 -17.64
C ASP A 121 -11.81 -16.81 -16.90
N ALA A 122 -13.00 -17.42 -17.00
CA ALA A 122 -14.21 -16.93 -16.36
C ALA A 122 -14.08 -16.83 -14.82
N ALA A 123 -13.30 -17.72 -14.22
CA ALA A 123 -13.08 -17.72 -12.77
C ALA A 123 -12.14 -16.58 -12.29
N THR A 124 -11.34 -16.01 -13.18
CA THR A 124 -10.38 -14.94 -12.85
C THR A 124 -10.82 -13.57 -13.35
N TRP A 125 -11.80 -13.50 -14.27
CA TRP A 125 -12.31 -12.26 -14.82
C TRP A 125 -12.83 -11.32 -13.75
N GLY A 126 -12.41 -10.07 -13.78
CA GLY A 126 -12.74 -9.07 -12.76
C GLY A 126 -11.89 -9.16 -11.48
N THR A 127 -10.97 -10.12 -11.40
CA THR A 127 -10.09 -10.24 -10.23
C THR A 127 -9.06 -9.11 -10.21
N PHE A 128 -8.97 -8.44 -9.07
CA PHE A 128 -8.02 -7.37 -8.80
C PHE A 128 -7.13 -7.76 -7.62
N VAL A 129 -5.82 -7.81 -7.84
CA VAL A 129 -4.83 -8.21 -6.84
C VAL A 129 -3.59 -7.30 -6.88
N VAL A 130 -2.72 -7.47 -5.90
CA VAL A 130 -1.42 -6.81 -5.88
C VAL A 130 -0.47 -7.53 -6.85
N ASN A 131 0.23 -6.77 -7.70
CA ASN A 131 1.23 -7.31 -8.65
C ASN A 131 2.56 -7.56 -7.95
N CYS A 132 2.58 -8.52 -7.00
CA CYS A 132 3.77 -8.86 -6.24
C CYS A 132 3.66 -10.29 -5.70
N SER A 133 4.60 -11.15 -6.05
CA SER A 133 4.68 -12.55 -5.60
C SER A 133 5.39 -12.70 -4.25
N HIS A 134 6.00 -11.65 -3.72
CA HIS A 134 6.69 -11.69 -2.44
C HIS A 134 5.73 -11.87 -1.26
N MET A 135 6.28 -12.32 -0.14
CA MET A 135 5.55 -12.39 1.13
C MET A 135 5.30 -11.00 1.72
N ASP A 136 4.24 -10.88 2.51
CA ASP A 136 3.99 -9.73 3.37
C ASP A 136 5.10 -9.57 4.43
N ILE A 137 5.08 -8.48 5.20
CA ILE A 137 6.09 -8.21 6.24
C ILE A 137 6.08 -9.29 7.34
N ALA A 138 4.94 -9.91 7.60
CA ALA A 138 4.82 -10.98 8.57
C ALA A 138 5.35 -12.33 8.05
N GLY A 139 5.58 -12.47 6.74
CA GLY A 139 5.99 -13.71 6.10
C GLY A 139 4.90 -14.78 6.09
N THR A 140 3.63 -14.37 6.17
CA THR A 140 2.50 -15.28 6.31
C THR A 140 1.77 -15.55 5.00
N SER A 141 1.70 -14.57 4.12
CA SER A 141 0.96 -14.67 2.85
C SER A 141 1.66 -13.93 1.75
N GLN A 142 1.57 -14.45 0.52
CA GLN A 142 2.00 -13.70 -0.66
C GLN A 142 1.01 -12.56 -0.94
N TRP A 143 1.52 -11.44 -1.48
CA TRP A 143 0.68 -10.30 -1.82
C TRP A 143 -0.39 -10.62 -2.88
N THR A 144 -0.11 -11.54 -3.79
CA THR A 144 -1.09 -12.02 -4.79
C THR A 144 -2.22 -12.85 -4.18
N ALA A 145 -2.09 -13.32 -2.95
CA ALA A 145 -3.09 -14.13 -2.26
C ALA A 145 -4.10 -13.30 -1.45
N TYR A 146 -3.88 -11.99 -1.34
CA TYR A 146 -4.85 -11.05 -0.79
C TYR A 146 -5.83 -10.63 -1.89
#